data_a3153e82d8034db822b59996691e169b
#
_entry.id   a3153e82d8034db822b59996691e169b
#
_cell.length_a   1.000
_cell.length_b   1.000
_cell.length_c   1.000
_cell.angle_alpha   90.00
_cell.angle_beta   90.00
_cell.angle_gamma   90.00
#
_symmetry.space_group_name_H-M   'P 1'
#
loop_
_entity.id
_entity.type
_entity.pdbx_description
1 polymer ?
#
loop_
_entity_poly.entity_id
_entity_poly.type
_entity_poly.pdbx_seq_one_letter_code
_entity_poly.pdbx_strand_id
1 'polypeptide(L)'
;MKSKNLKFKCRLCNSPRTIDVIDLDGFPKAAQHFDLKKPDLKLDESITLMVSQCSDCGLIQLKNKPVSYYKDVITTAGLSEIAKINLKEEWLPIVEKYNLVRKKAIEVGSGRGNFLEVLESLKVEAFGIEHSLKNIKESQEKKLKVNKAHLTEFVKKHNKKYSLVVCNNFLEHQPKINEYIRS
;
A
#
# COMPACT_ATOMS: atom_id res chain seq x y z
N MET A 1 -1.51 -22.96 -31.52
CA MET A 1 -1.69 -21.48 -31.48
C MET A 1 -0.54 -20.90 -30.65
N LYS A 2 0.35 -20.10 -31.23
CA LYS A 2 1.49 -19.51 -30.54
C LYS A 2 0.96 -18.41 -29.59
N SER A 3 1.04 -18.62 -28.28
CA SER A 3 0.76 -17.58 -27.29
C SER A 3 1.71 -16.41 -27.57
N LYS A 4 1.17 -15.23 -27.80
CA LYS A 4 1.95 -13.99 -27.83
C LYS A 4 2.56 -13.84 -26.43
N ASN A 5 3.84 -14.20 -26.29
CA ASN A 5 4.63 -13.90 -25.09
C ASN A 5 4.66 -12.39 -24.91
N LEU A 6 3.66 -11.84 -24.24
CA LEU A 6 3.79 -10.49 -23.67
C LEU A 6 4.95 -10.59 -22.66
N LYS A 7 6.12 -10.09 -23.08
CA LYS A 7 7.32 -10.09 -22.22
C LYS A 7 6.97 -9.38 -20.93
N PHE A 8 6.80 -10.18 -19.86
CA PHE A 8 6.61 -9.65 -18.51
C PHE A 8 7.84 -8.80 -18.15
N LYS A 9 7.60 -7.65 -17.52
CA LYS A 9 8.66 -6.74 -17.08
C LYS A 9 8.53 -6.50 -15.58
N CYS A 10 9.67 -6.33 -14.94
CA CYS A 10 9.71 -5.95 -13.52
C CYS A 10 8.94 -4.64 -13.26
N ARG A 11 8.03 -4.67 -12.30
CA ARG A 11 7.20 -3.50 -11.94
C ARG A 11 7.99 -2.35 -11.31
N LEU A 12 9.21 -2.64 -10.80
CA LEU A 12 10.07 -1.64 -10.16
C LEU A 12 11.09 -1.06 -11.14
N CYS A 13 11.91 -1.89 -11.79
CA CYS A 13 13.02 -1.41 -12.63
C CYS A 13 12.77 -1.52 -14.14
N ASN A 14 11.61 -2.09 -14.54
CA ASN A 14 11.23 -2.28 -15.94
C ASN A 14 12.08 -3.29 -16.73
N SER A 15 12.97 -4.01 -16.06
CA SER A 15 13.79 -5.04 -16.69
C SER A 15 12.95 -6.20 -17.22
N PRO A 16 13.25 -6.76 -18.39
CA PRO A 16 12.66 -7.99 -18.89
C PRO A 16 13.33 -9.24 -18.30
N ARG A 17 14.41 -9.11 -17.55
CA ARG A 17 15.17 -10.23 -16.97
C ARG A 17 14.52 -10.67 -15.67
N THR A 18 13.62 -11.64 -15.76
CA THR A 18 12.93 -12.22 -14.61
C THR A 18 13.08 -13.74 -14.64
N ILE A 19 13.19 -14.35 -13.46
CA ILE A 19 13.27 -15.78 -13.25
C ILE A 19 11.99 -16.22 -12.56
N ASP A 20 11.35 -17.28 -13.04
CA ASP A 20 10.19 -17.88 -12.38
C ASP A 20 10.67 -18.63 -11.12
N VAL A 21 10.06 -18.30 -9.98
CA VAL A 21 10.45 -18.83 -8.67
C VAL A 21 9.57 -19.99 -8.27
N ILE A 22 8.24 -19.80 -8.36
CA ILE A 22 7.26 -20.81 -7.98
C ILE A 22 5.91 -20.48 -8.61
N ASP A 23 5.19 -21.53 -8.98
CA ASP A 23 3.78 -21.46 -9.33
C ASP A 23 2.97 -22.14 -8.20
N LEU A 24 1.96 -21.44 -7.71
CA LEU A 24 1.10 -21.88 -6.62
C LEU A 24 -0.31 -22.08 -7.18
N ASP A 25 -0.74 -23.33 -7.30
CA ASP A 25 -2.04 -23.69 -7.84
C ASP A 25 -3.17 -23.64 -6.79
N GLY A 26 -4.39 -23.51 -7.26
CA GLY A 26 -5.59 -23.64 -6.42
C GLY A 26 -5.91 -22.43 -5.57
N PHE A 27 -5.32 -21.25 -5.85
CA PHE A 27 -5.65 -20.03 -5.12
C PHE A 27 -6.98 -19.42 -5.60
N PRO A 28 -7.80 -18.85 -4.68
CA PRO A 28 -9.02 -18.17 -5.06
C PRO A 28 -8.73 -17.02 -6.02
N LYS A 29 -9.48 -16.92 -7.12
CA LYS A 29 -9.38 -15.79 -8.05
C LYS A 29 -9.85 -14.48 -7.41
N ALA A 30 -10.84 -14.58 -6.51
CA ALA A 30 -11.38 -13.46 -5.78
C ALA A 30 -10.54 -13.16 -4.53
N ALA A 31 -9.67 -12.14 -4.61
CA ALA A 31 -8.91 -11.67 -3.45
C ALA A 31 -9.79 -10.78 -2.57
N GLN A 32 -10.03 -11.17 -1.31
CA GLN A 32 -10.74 -10.38 -0.29
C GLN A 32 -12.15 -9.88 -0.71
N HIS A 33 -12.75 -10.47 -1.72
CA HIS A 33 -14.11 -10.13 -2.14
C HIS A 33 -15.08 -11.13 -1.52
N PHE A 34 -15.82 -10.67 -0.52
CA PHE A 34 -16.87 -11.46 0.12
C PHE A 34 -18.23 -10.90 -0.32
N ASP A 35 -18.89 -11.54 -1.28
CA ASP A 35 -20.27 -11.23 -1.58
C ASP A 35 -21.17 -11.95 -0.57
N LEU A 36 -21.62 -11.20 0.44
CA LEU A 36 -22.49 -11.71 1.51
C LEU A 36 -23.91 -12.01 1.03
N LYS A 37 -24.32 -11.59 -0.17
CA LYS A 37 -25.70 -11.70 -0.62
C LYS A 37 -25.99 -12.87 -1.56
N LYS A 38 -25.00 -13.30 -2.34
CA LYS A 38 -25.07 -14.51 -3.17
C LYS A 38 -23.63 -15.00 -3.41
N PRO A 39 -23.30 -16.27 -3.10
CA PRO A 39 -22.04 -16.85 -3.54
C PRO A 39 -22.05 -16.82 -5.08
N ASP A 40 -21.25 -15.97 -5.68
CA ASP A 40 -20.99 -16.04 -7.12
C ASP A 40 -19.95 -17.14 -7.33
N LEU A 41 -20.42 -18.33 -7.69
CA LEU A 41 -19.59 -19.50 -7.96
C LEU A 41 -18.52 -19.23 -9.04
N LYS A 42 -18.71 -18.20 -9.88
CA LYS A 42 -17.68 -17.77 -10.85
C LYS A 42 -16.50 -17.06 -10.19
N LEU A 43 -16.67 -16.51 -9.01
CA LEU A 43 -15.58 -15.92 -8.23
C LEU A 43 -14.78 -16.97 -7.47
N ASP A 44 -15.32 -18.18 -7.29
CA ASP A 44 -14.63 -19.31 -6.66
C ASP A 44 -13.71 -20.05 -7.65
N GLU A 45 -13.57 -19.55 -8.89
CA GLU A 45 -12.57 -20.07 -9.81
C GLU A 45 -11.18 -19.97 -9.20
N SER A 46 -10.46 -21.10 -9.22
CA SER A 46 -9.06 -21.10 -8.82
C SER A 46 -8.16 -20.55 -9.91
N ILE A 47 -7.06 -19.95 -9.50
CA ILE A 47 -5.99 -19.49 -10.38
C ILE A 47 -4.65 -20.03 -9.91
N THR A 48 -3.69 -20.10 -10.81
CA THR A 48 -2.28 -20.31 -10.47
C THR A 48 -1.65 -18.95 -10.21
N LEU A 49 -1.08 -18.73 -9.02
CA LEU A 49 -0.26 -17.55 -8.73
C LEU A 49 1.16 -17.79 -9.21
N MET A 50 1.57 -17.04 -10.22
CA MET A 50 2.90 -17.14 -10.82
C MET A 50 3.84 -16.12 -10.18
N VAL A 51 4.82 -16.58 -9.41
CA VAL A 51 5.80 -15.74 -8.70
C VAL A 51 7.10 -15.69 -9.49
N SER A 52 7.62 -14.50 -9.68
CA SER A 52 8.91 -14.28 -10.35
C SER A 52 9.81 -13.34 -9.57
N GLN A 53 11.11 -13.49 -9.73
CA GLN A 53 12.13 -12.60 -9.21
C GLN A 53 12.82 -11.85 -10.34
N CYS A 54 13.02 -10.55 -10.18
CA CYS A 54 13.82 -9.76 -11.10
C CYS A 54 15.30 -10.00 -10.87
N SER A 55 16.05 -10.38 -11.92
CA SER A 55 17.48 -10.59 -11.82
C SER A 55 18.28 -9.31 -11.64
N ASP A 56 17.72 -8.14 -11.96
CA ASP A 56 18.43 -6.86 -11.89
C ASP A 56 18.26 -6.15 -10.55
N CYS A 57 17.06 -6.14 -9.97
CA CYS A 57 16.79 -5.42 -8.72
C CYS A 57 16.34 -6.31 -7.56
N GLY A 58 16.22 -7.62 -7.77
CA GLY A 58 15.85 -8.59 -6.74
C GLY A 58 14.36 -8.63 -6.37
N LEU A 59 13.51 -7.74 -6.94
CA LEU A 59 12.10 -7.70 -6.60
C LEU A 59 11.41 -9.03 -6.88
N ILE A 60 10.77 -9.61 -5.86
CA ILE A 60 9.87 -10.75 -5.98
C ILE A 60 8.46 -10.21 -6.21
N GLN A 61 7.75 -10.73 -7.22
CA GLN A 61 6.48 -10.19 -7.66
C GLN A 61 5.62 -11.24 -8.35
N LEU A 62 4.30 -11.03 -8.32
CA LEU A 62 3.35 -11.81 -9.10
C LEU A 62 3.37 -11.37 -10.58
N LYS A 63 3.33 -12.34 -11.49
CA LYS A 63 3.13 -12.10 -12.93
C LYS A 63 1.66 -11.92 -13.27
N ASN A 64 0.77 -12.36 -12.40
CA ASN A 64 -0.66 -12.22 -12.56
C ASN A 64 -1.09 -10.74 -12.63
N LYS A 65 -2.10 -10.49 -13.43
CA LYS A 65 -2.74 -9.17 -13.43
C LYS A 65 -3.50 -8.95 -12.11
N PRO A 66 -3.47 -7.73 -11.56
CA PRO A 66 -4.28 -7.44 -10.38
C PRO A 66 -5.77 -7.60 -10.71
N VAL A 67 -6.58 -7.93 -9.70
CA VAL A 67 -8.04 -7.94 -9.83
C VAL A 67 -8.55 -6.52 -10.11
N SER A 68 -9.62 -6.38 -10.88
CA SER A 68 -10.15 -5.06 -11.30
C SER A 68 -10.55 -4.18 -10.12
N TYR A 69 -11.00 -4.79 -9.04
CA TYR A 69 -11.49 -4.14 -7.81
C TYR A 69 -10.41 -4.01 -6.72
N TYR A 70 -9.11 -4.20 -7.03
CA TYR A 70 -8.04 -4.20 -6.03
C TYR A 70 -8.00 -2.95 -5.13
N LYS A 71 -8.45 -1.82 -5.65
CA LYS A 71 -8.51 -0.56 -4.88
C LYS A 71 -9.59 -0.56 -3.80
N ASP A 72 -10.66 -1.32 -4.01
CA ASP A 72 -11.84 -1.33 -3.15
C ASP A 72 -11.71 -2.31 -1.99
N VAL A 73 -10.83 -3.30 -2.13
CA VAL A 73 -10.62 -4.36 -1.13
C VAL A 73 -9.40 -4.16 -0.23
N ILE A 74 -8.59 -3.14 -0.50
CA ILE A 74 -7.52 -2.75 0.43
C ILE A 74 -8.17 -2.15 1.68
N THR A 75 -8.34 -2.98 2.70
CA THR A 75 -8.97 -2.57 3.95
C THR A 75 -7.92 -2.31 5.02
N THR A 76 -8.08 -1.22 5.74
CA THR A 76 -7.25 -0.92 6.91
C THR A 76 -7.94 -1.46 8.14
N ALA A 77 -7.34 -2.46 8.79
CA ALA A 77 -7.77 -2.88 10.13
C ALA A 77 -7.49 -1.77 11.14
N GLY A 78 -8.37 -1.63 12.14
CA GLY A 78 -8.09 -0.77 13.28
C GLY A 78 -6.93 -1.33 14.10
N LEU A 79 -6.11 -0.48 14.69
CA LEU A 79 -5.12 -0.89 15.69
C LEU A 79 -5.75 -0.90 17.09
N SER A 80 -5.46 -1.93 17.87
CA SER A 80 -5.77 -1.93 19.30
C SER A 80 -4.88 -0.91 20.03
N GLU A 81 -5.27 -0.49 21.23
CA GLU A 81 -4.46 0.42 22.03
C GLU A 81 -3.08 -0.17 22.35
N ILE A 82 -3.00 -1.48 22.63
CA ILE A 82 -1.72 -2.17 22.85
C ILE A 82 -0.85 -2.10 21.60
N ALA A 83 -1.43 -2.32 20.41
CA ALA A 83 -0.69 -2.23 19.15
C ALA A 83 -0.18 -0.81 18.88
N LYS A 84 -0.95 0.22 19.25
CA LYS A 84 -0.49 1.62 19.15
C LYS A 84 0.65 1.93 20.10
N ILE A 85 0.60 1.39 21.34
CA ILE A 85 1.71 1.55 22.32
C ILE A 85 2.98 0.92 21.76
N ASN A 86 2.93 -0.33 21.32
CA ASN A 86 4.08 -1.02 20.77
C ASN A 86 4.66 -0.28 19.55
N LEU A 87 3.79 0.18 18.66
CA LEU A 87 4.20 0.93 17.48
C LEU A 87 4.85 2.28 17.86
N LYS A 88 4.37 2.92 18.92
CA LYS A 88 4.98 4.13 19.45
C LYS A 88 6.39 3.86 20.01
N GLU A 89 6.57 2.79 20.76
CA GLU A 89 7.89 2.38 21.28
C GLU A 89 8.87 2.05 20.16
N GLU A 90 8.40 1.38 19.11
CA GLU A 90 9.20 1.09 17.92
C GLU A 90 9.64 2.35 17.17
N TRP A 91 8.74 3.35 17.06
CA TRP A 91 9.02 4.57 16.30
C TRP A 91 9.73 5.66 17.09
N LEU A 92 9.69 5.65 18.40
CA LEU A 92 10.38 6.64 19.24
C LEU A 92 11.87 6.77 18.91
N PRO A 93 12.66 5.69 18.82
CA PRO A 93 14.08 5.80 18.45
C PRO A 93 14.32 6.38 17.06
N ILE A 94 13.40 6.12 16.10
CA ILE A 94 13.48 6.67 14.74
C ILE A 94 13.22 8.17 14.78
N VAL A 95 12.20 8.60 15.50
CA VAL A 95 11.85 10.03 15.66
C VAL A 95 13.00 10.80 16.31
N GLU A 96 13.64 10.23 17.33
CA GLU A 96 14.79 10.83 18.00
C GLU A 96 16.02 10.87 17.09
N LYS A 97 16.39 9.75 16.48
CA LYS A 97 17.57 9.61 15.61
C LYS A 97 17.55 10.62 14.45
N TYR A 98 16.39 10.86 13.87
CA TYR A 98 16.23 11.75 12.71
C TYR A 98 15.70 13.14 13.08
N ASN A 99 15.60 13.48 14.37
CA ASN A 99 15.10 14.78 14.88
C ASN A 99 13.76 15.18 14.25
N LEU A 100 12.78 14.27 14.26
CA LEU A 100 11.49 14.45 13.59
C LEU A 100 10.46 15.20 14.44
N VAL A 101 10.72 15.49 15.70
CA VAL A 101 9.83 16.28 16.56
C VAL A 101 9.54 17.63 15.91
N ARG A 102 8.24 17.97 15.78
CA ARG A 102 7.72 19.17 15.09
C ARG A 102 8.10 19.26 13.60
N LYS A 103 8.56 18.17 13.00
CA LYS A 103 8.77 18.07 11.55
C LYS A 103 7.55 17.47 10.88
N LYS A 104 7.40 17.78 9.59
CA LYS A 104 6.29 17.26 8.79
C LYS A 104 6.59 15.86 8.31
N ALA A 105 5.69 14.94 8.61
CA ALA A 105 5.67 13.58 8.06
C ALA A 105 4.41 13.37 7.23
N ILE A 106 4.49 12.53 6.19
CA ILE A 106 3.33 12.16 5.39
C ILE A 106 3.26 10.64 5.25
N GLU A 107 2.07 10.09 5.51
CA GLU A 107 1.76 8.69 5.26
C GLU A 107 0.92 8.55 4.00
N VAL A 108 1.38 7.72 3.08
CA VAL A 108 0.67 7.38 1.84
C VAL A 108 -0.15 6.12 2.06
N GLY A 109 -1.47 6.20 1.82
CA GLY A 109 -2.40 5.14 2.19
C GLY A 109 -2.67 5.11 3.69
N SER A 110 -2.93 6.28 4.30
CA SER A 110 -3.05 6.41 5.75
C SER A 110 -4.25 5.69 6.38
N GLY A 111 -5.14 5.15 5.55
CA GLY A 111 -6.32 4.43 6.03
C GLY A 111 -7.13 5.24 7.04
N ARG A 112 -7.42 4.66 8.18
CA ARG A 112 -8.16 5.28 9.29
C ARG A 112 -7.31 6.21 10.18
N GLY A 113 -6.07 6.48 9.76
CA GLY A 113 -5.15 7.37 10.46
C GLY A 113 -4.52 6.80 11.73
N ASN A 114 -4.54 5.49 11.93
CA ASN A 114 -3.99 4.88 13.16
C ASN A 114 -2.50 5.21 13.36
N PHE A 115 -1.71 5.16 12.29
CA PHE A 115 -0.29 5.50 12.38
C PHE A 115 -0.06 7.01 12.52
N LEU A 116 -0.94 7.84 11.93
CA LEU A 116 -0.89 9.30 12.15
C LEU A 116 -1.08 9.65 13.63
N GLU A 117 -2.01 8.95 14.34
CA GLU A 117 -2.18 9.12 15.79
C GLU A 117 -0.89 8.81 16.55
N VAL A 118 -0.17 7.74 16.16
CA VAL A 118 1.12 7.38 16.75
C VAL A 118 2.16 8.47 16.51
N LEU A 119 2.31 8.96 15.28
CA LEU A 119 3.23 10.04 14.96
C LEU A 119 2.91 11.32 15.73
N GLU A 120 1.63 11.71 15.83
CA GLU A 120 1.22 12.89 16.61
C GLU A 120 1.51 12.72 18.11
N SER A 121 1.34 11.50 18.65
CA SER A 121 1.72 11.20 20.05
C SER A 121 3.22 11.35 20.31
N LEU A 122 4.04 11.24 19.27
CA LEU A 122 5.49 11.47 19.27
C LEU A 122 5.86 12.92 18.90
N LYS A 123 4.87 13.83 18.85
CA LYS A 123 5.02 15.25 18.52
C LYS A 123 5.56 15.50 17.10
N VAL A 124 5.31 14.60 16.18
CA VAL A 124 5.56 14.77 14.74
C VAL A 124 4.32 15.39 14.10
N GLU A 125 4.48 16.36 13.21
CA GLU A 125 3.35 16.97 12.48
C GLU A 125 2.93 16.02 11.35
N ALA A 126 1.92 15.15 11.61
CA ALA A 126 1.52 14.09 10.72
C ALA A 126 0.45 14.51 9.71
N PHE A 127 0.63 14.06 8.45
CA PHE A 127 -0.31 14.25 7.35
C PHE A 127 -0.59 12.90 6.68
N GLY A 128 -1.81 12.69 6.20
CA GLY A 128 -2.19 11.48 5.46
C GLY A 128 -2.63 11.79 4.04
N ILE A 129 -2.41 10.82 3.15
CA ILE A 129 -3.05 10.73 1.84
C ILE A 129 -3.87 9.45 1.82
N GLU A 130 -5.16 9.58 1.55
CA GLU A 130 -6.10 8.45 1.48
C GLU A 130 -7.12 8.70 0.36
N HIS A 131 -7.59 7.64 -0.29
CA HIS A 131 -8.59 7.75 -1.34
C HIS A 131 -10.00 7.33 -0.89
N SER A 132 -10.10 6.45 0.11
CA SER A 132 -11.37 5.96 0.65
C SER A 132 -12.08 7.03 1.47
N LEU A 133 -13.27 7.43 1.03
CA LEU A 133 -14.09 8.41 1.75
C LEU A 133 -14.45 7.95 3.17
N LYS A 134 -14.67 6.65 3.37
CA LYS A 134 -14.96 6.07 4.68
C LYS A 134 -13.79 6.28 5.63
N ASN A 135 -12.57 5.91 5.21
CA ASN A 135 -11.37 6.05 6.03
C ASN A 135 -11.05 7.51 6.35
N ILE A 136 -11.24 8.40 5.36
CA ILE A 136 -11.05 9.85 5.54
C ILE A 136 -12.00 10.39 6.61
N LYS A 137 -13.29 10.02 6.54
CA LYS A 137 -14.28 10.44 7.53
C LYS A 137 -13.87 10.00 8.95
N GLU A 138 -13.49 8.74 9.13
CA GLU A 138 -13.03 8.22 10.42
C GLU A 138 -11.77 8.96 10.91
N SER A 139 -10.83 9.30 10.02
CA SER A 139 -9.64 10.09 10.38
C SER A 139 -9.99 11.53 10.77
N GLN A 140 -10.96 12.15 10.09
CA GLN A 140 -11.42 13.51 10.40
C GLN A 140 -12.15 13.58 11.75
N GLU A 141 -12.92 12.55 12.11
CA GLU A 141 -13.54 12.43 13.43
C GLU A 141 -12.49 12.43 14.56
N LYS A 142 -11.30 11.89 14.28
CA LYS A 142 -10.11 11.95 15.15
C LYS A 142 -9.30 13.25 15.04
N LYS A 143 -9.76 14.23 14.25
CA LYS A 143 -9.10 15.51 13.96
C LYS A 143 -7.74 15.40 13.27
N LEU A 144 -7.48 14.29 12.55
CA LEU A 144 -6.25 14.06 11.82
C LEU A 144 -6.24 14.82 10.48
N LYS A 145 -5.05 15.20 10.02
CA LYS A 145 -4.86 15.96 8.77
C LYS A 145 -4.73 15.01 7.58
N VAL A 146 -5.84 14.59 6.97
CA VAL A 146 -5.86 13.66 5.85
C VAL A 146 -6.40 14.33 4.59
N ASN A 147 -5.66 14.19 3.48
CA ASN A 147 -6.04 14.69 2.16
C ASN A 147 -6.63 13.55 1.31
N LYS A 148 -7.77 13.82 0.67
CA LYS A 148 -8.34 12.93 -0.32
C LYS A 148 -7.56 13.02 -1.61
N ALA A 149 -6.67 12.08 -1.87
CA ALA A 149 -5.93 12.01 -3.12
C ALA A 149 -5.29 10.63 -3.32
N HIS A 150 -4.90 10.33 -4.56
CA HIS A 150 -3.83 9.39 -4.84
C HIS A 150 -2.49 10.11 -4.81
N LEU A 151 -1.39 9.42 -4.44
CA LEU A 151 -0.07 10.05 -4.32
C LEU A 151 0.32 10.82 -5.59
N THR A 152 0.19 10.18 -6.76
CA THR A 152 0.54 10.79 -8.05
C THR A 152 -0.25 12.07 -8.38
N GLU A 153 -1.46 12.22 -7.86
CA GLU A 153 -2.26 13.45 -7.98
C GLU A 153 -1.86 14.47 -6.95
N PHE A 154 -1.59 14.01 -5.73
CA PHE A 154 -1.20 14.86 -4.62
C PHE A 154 0.10 15.63 -4.93
N VAL A 155 1.14 14.94 -5.39
CA VAL A 155 2.43 15.56 -5.70
C VAL A 155 2.36 16.58 -6.85
N LYS A 156 1.45 16.38 -7.82
CA LYS A 156 1.23 17.35 -8.89
C LYS A 156 0.61 18.66 -8.42
N LYS A 157 -0.18 18.61 -7.34
CA LYS A 157 -0.91 19.76 -6.80
C LYS A 157 -0.21 20.46 -5.64
N HIS A 158 0.72 19.78 -4.98
CA HIS A 158 1.32 20.23 -3.74
C HIS A 158 2.85 20.19 -3.82
N ASN A 159 3.48 21.34 -3.74
CA ASN A 159 4.94 21.46 -3.64
C ASN A 159 5.38 21.54 -2.17
N LYS A 160 4.87 20.65 -1.33
CA LYS A 160 5.23 20.59 0.10
C LYS A 160 6.39 19.64 0.31
N LYS A 161 7.33 20.04 1.16
CA LYS A 161 8.43 19.17 1.58
C LYS A 161 8.08 18.51 2.91
N TYR A 162 8.39 17.23 3.02
CA TYR A 162 8.23 16.42 4.22
C TYR A 162 9.59 15.89 4.67
N SER A 163 9.80 15.83 5.97
CA SER A 163 11.03 15.26 6.55
C SER A 163 10.98 13.74 6.62
N LEU A 164 9.77 13.18 6.55
CA LEU A 164 9.52 11.74 6.55
C LEU A 164 8.37 11.42 5.60
N VAL A 165 8.55 10.41 4.76
CA VAL A 165 7.50 9.80 3.94
C VAL A 165 7.37 8.34 4.35
N VAL A 166 6.15 7.91 4.67
CA VAL A 166 5.85 6.54 5.11
C VAL A 166 4.83 5.91 4.18
N CYS A 167 5.04 4.64 3.88
CA CYS A 167 4.12 3.78 3.12
C CYS A 167 3.99 2.44 3.84
N ASN A 168 3.08 2.35 4.81
CA ASN A 168 2.83 1.10 5.54
C ASN A 168 1.81 0.24 4.80
N ASN A 169 2.16 -1.01 4.48
CA ASN A 169 1.27 -1.98 3.84
C ASN A 169 0.49 -1.40 2.64
N PHE A 170 1.18 -0.68 1.77
CA PHE A 170 0.58 0.02 0.64
C PHE A 170 1.30 -0.23 -0.68
N LEU A 171 2.63 -0.16 -0.73
CA LEU A 171 3.41 -0.28 -1.97
C LEU A 171 3.28 -1.64 -2.63
N GLU A 172 3.18 -2.71 -1.85
CA GLU A 172 3.01 -4.09 -2.32
C GLU A 172 1.74 -4.29 -3.14
N HIS A 173 0.71 -3.48 -2.86
CA HIS A 173 -0.57 -3.52 -3.56
C HIS A 173 -0.58 -2.69 -4.86
N GLN A 174 0.49 -1.92 -5.13
CA GLN A 174 0.51 -1.05 -6.31
C GLN A 174 1.01 -1.77 -7.55
N PRO A 175 0.21 -1.81 -8.64
CA PRO A 175 0.65 -2.42 -9.91
C PRO A 175 1.84 -1.72 -10.54
N LYS A 176 2.00 -0.41 -10.28
CA LYS A 176 3.00 0.46 -10.88
C LYS A 176 3.89 1.09 -9.80
N ILE A 177 4.62 0.24 -9.08
CA ILE A 177 5.45 0.65 -7.94
C ILE A 177 6.42 1.78 -8.30
N ASN A 178 7.06 1.72 -9.48
CA ASN A 178 8.04 2.71 -9.87
C ASN A 178 7.47 4.12 -10.09
N GLU A 179 6.20 4.23 -10.49
CA GLU A 179 5.52 5.53 -10.60
C GLU A 179 5.32 6.17 -9.23
N TYR A 180 5.03 5.34 -8.20
CA TYR A 180 4.89 5.79 -6.82
C TYR A 180 6.21 6.20 -6.18
N ILE A 181 7.28 5.44 -6.41
CA ILE A 181 8.60 5.75 -5.81
C ILE A 181 9.24 6.99 -6.43
N ARG A 182 8.92 7.29 -7.69
CA ARG A 182 9.46 8.46 -8.41
C ARG A 182 8.64 9.73 -8.20
N SER A 183 7.45 9.63 -7.64
CA SER A 183 6.61 10.79 -7.36
C SER A 183 6.93 11.40 -6.01
#